data_a677b8a2afdaafe9c679b5875fcf74ef
#
_entry.id   a677b8a2afdaafe9c679b5875fcf74ef
#
_cell.length_a   1.000
_cell.length_b   1.000
_cell.length_c   1.000
_cell.angle_alpha   90.00
_cell.angle_beta   90.00
_cell.angle_gamma   90.00
#
_symmetry.space_group_name_H-M   'P 1'
#
loop_
_entity.id
_entity.type
_entity.pdbx_description
1 polymer ?
#
loop_
_entity_poly.entity_id
_entity_poly.type
_entity_poly.pdbx_seq_one_letter_code
_entity_poly.pdbx_strand_id
1 'polypeptide(L)'
;MPIGKLDHYSIRTLDIEASRRFYTEVMGFEVGFRPAFDFPGVWLYSGAPGSGSYGVVHIIGIDPSNPEGLKAYLGDRDLSTLNGTGTVDHMAFTATNVEDMRTRLDRHKVPYRERTVPSLGIHQMFFEDPSQVTIELNFPAEEAQRAA
;
A
#
# COMPACT_ATOMS: atom_id res chain seq x y z
N MET A 1 28.38 5.39 -3.08
CA MET A 1 27.25 6.34 -3.01
C MET A 1 26.20 5.75 -2.07
N PRO A 2 25.72 6.47 -1.06
CA PRO A 2 24.71 5.91 -0.15
C PRO A 2 23.33 5.86 -0.87
N ILE A 3 22.68 4.69 -0.79
CA ILE A 3 21.26 4.56 -1.12
C ILE A 3 20.48 5.02 0.11
N GLY A 4 19.46 5.87 -0.08
CA GLY A 4 18.60 6.36 0.99
C GLY A 4 17.52 5.37 1.42
N LYS A 5 16.50 5.89 2.12
CA LYS A 5 15.32 5.11 2.50
C LYS A 5 14.48 4.72 1.27
N LEU A 6 13.65 3.69 1.44
CA LEU A 6 12.61 3.42 0.45
C LEU A 6 11.73 4.67 0.28
N ASP A 7 11.58 5.14 -0.95
CA ASP A 7 10.81 6.35 -1.25
C ASP A 7 9.32 6.02 -1.46
N HIS A 8 9.04 5.17 -2.42
CA HIS A 8 7.69 4.72 -2.73
C HIS A 8 7.71 3.33 -3.39
N TYR A 9 6.54 2.74 -3.53
CA TYR A 9 6.31 1.64 -4.44
C TYR A 9 5.13 1.94 -5.37
N SER A 10 5.12 1.27 -6.53
CA SER A 10 4.12 1.49 -7.55
C SER A 10 3.34 0.21 -7.85
N ILE A 11 2.05 0.34 -8.08
CA ILE A 11 1.14 -0.75 -8.41
C ILE A 11 0.47 -0.42 -9.74
N ARG A 12 0.57 -1.33 -10.73
CA ARG A 12 -0.23 -1.25 -11.95
C ARG A 12 -1.56 -1.96 -11.72
N THR A 13 -2.65 -1.35 -12.14
CA THR A 13 -3.99 -1.92 -11.99
C THR A 13 -4.93 -1.52 -13.12
N LEU A 14 -5.89 -2.38 -13.41
CA LEU A 14 -7.04 -2.07 -14.26
C LEU A 14 -8.16 -1.39 -13.47
N ASP A 15 -8.11 -1.44 -12.13
CA ASP A 15 -9.11 -0.86 -11.23
C ASP A 15 -8.46 0.12 -10.24
N ILE A 16 -8.23 1.34 -10.71
CA ILE A 16 -7.66 2.43 -9.89
C ILE A 16 -8.56 2.72 -8.69
N GLU A 17 -9.88 2.67 -8.88
CA GLU A 17 -10.83 3.06 -7.84
C GLU A 17 -10.83 2.08 -6.66
N ALA A 18 -10.75 0.78 -6.91
CA ALA A 18 -10.61 -0.22 -5.86
C ALA A 18 -9.33 0.02 -5.04
N SER A 19 -8.20 0.25 -5.70
CA SER A 19 -6.93 0.56 -5.04
C SER A 19 -7.00 1.89 -4.27
N ARG A 20 -7.53 2.95 -4.89
CA ARG A 20 -7.70 4.26 -4.24
C ARG A 20 -8.51 4.12 -2.95
N ARG A 21 -9.66 3.48 -3.01
CA ARG A 21 -10.53 3.28 -1.83
C ARG A 21 -9.84 2.48 -0.74
N PHE A 22 -9.16 1.39 -1.09
CA PHE A 22 -8.43 0.61 -0.10
C PHE A 22 -7.41 1.46 0.65
N TYR A 23 -6.53 2.17 -0.06
CA TYR A 23 -5.49 2.96 0.58
C TYR A 23 -6.03 4.18 1.32
N THR A 24 -7.16 4.76 0.92
CA THR A 24 -7.76 5.88 1.66
C THR A 24 -8.65 5.41 2.81
N GLU A 25 -9.53 4.45 2.59
CA GLU A 25 -10.55 4.06 3.58
C GLU A 25 -10.04 3.03 4.60
N VAL A 26 -9.17 2.10 4.17
CA VAL A 26 -8.58 1.08 5.04
C VAL A 26 -7.27 1.57 5.65
N MET A 27 -6.31 1.96 4.80
CA MET A 27 -4.97 2.39 5.24
C MET A 27 -4.95 3.81 5.83
N GLY A 28 -5.96 4.63 5.54
CA GLY A 28 -6.02 6.01 6.02
C GLY A 28 -5.06 6.97 5.31
N PHE A 29 -4.62 6.62 4.09
CA PHE A 29 -3.79 7.50 3.29
C PHE A 29 -4.64 8.56 2.58
N GLU A 30 -3.99 9.62 2.14
CA GLU A 30 -4.64 10.73 1.43
C GLU A 30 -4.19 10.78 -0.02
N VAL A 31 -5.14 11.06 -0.93
CA VAL A 31 -4.81 11.39 -2.31
C VAL A 31 -4.17 12.76 -2.34
N GLY A 32 -2.98 12.84 -2.93
CA GLY A 32 -2.24 14.09 -3.04
C GLY A 32 -1.85 14.43 -4.48
N PHE A 33 -1.01 15.45 -4.60
CA PHE A 33 -0.51 15.91 -5.89
C PHE A 33 0.13 14.76 -6.69
N ARG A 34 -0.20 14.70 -7.96
CA ARG A 34 0.40 13.82 -8.96
C ARG A 34 0.69 14.64 -10.22
N PRO A 35 1.90 14.58 -10.79
CA PRO A 35 2.16 15.19 -12.10
C PRO A 35 1.22 14.65 -13.17
N ALA A 36 0.95 15.46 -14.19
CA ALA A 36 0.20 15.01 -15.35
C ALA A 36 1.05 14.02 -16.18
N PHE A 37 0.55 12.79 -16.29
CA PHE A 37 1.11 11.76 -17.16
C PHE A 37 0.09 11.38 -18.23
N ASP A 38 0.56 10.82 -19.34
CA ASP A 38 -0.29 10.30 -20.42
C ASP A 38 -0.85 8.89 -20.08
N PHE A 39 -1.20 8.68 -18.83
CA PHE A 39 -1.89 7.50 -18.30
C PHE A 39 -2.56 7.85 -16.96
N PRO A 40 -3.69 7.21 -16.62
CA PRO A 40 -4.39 7.50 -15.38
C PRO A 40 -3.64 6.97 -14.15
N GLY A 41 -3.95 7.50 -12.98
CA GLY A 41 -3.39 7.05 -11.71
C GLY A 41 -3.66 8.01 -10.57
N VAL A 42 -3.30 7.60 -9.37
CA VAL A 42 -3.33 8.43 -8.16
C VAL A 42 -2.07 8.21 -7.34
N TRP A 43 -1.63 9.26 -6.65
CA TRP A 43 -0.55 9.19 -5.68
C TRP A 43 -1.10 9.33 -4.27
N LEU A 44 -0.65 8.47 -3.37
CA LEU A 44 -1.14 8.34 -2.02
C LEU A 44 -0.06 8.68 -1.01
N TYR A 45 -0.42 9.48 -0.03
CA TYR A 45 0.46 10.04 0.99
C TYR A 45 0.05 9.53 2.36
N SER A 46 0.98 8.98 3.12
CA SER A 46 0.68 8.45 4.46
C SER A 46 0.51 9.54 5.52
N GLY A 47 0.97 10.76 5.24
CA GLY A 47 0.99 11.84 6.23
C GLY A 47 2.00 11.65 7.36
N ALA A 48 2.73 10.53 7.39
CA ALA A 48 3.72 10.27 8.43
C ALA A 48 4.94 11.19 8.26
N PRO A 49 5.56 11.64 9.38
CA PRO A 49 6.80 12.40 9.31
C PRO A 49 7.88 11.66 8.52
N GLY A 50 8.49 12.34 7.56
CA GLY A 50 9.51 11.74 6.70
C GLY A 50 8.99 10.84 5.57
N SER A 51 7.68 10.73 5.37
CA SER A 51 7.12 10.21 4.13
C SER A 51 7.54 11.10 2.95
N GLY A 52 7.81 10.50 1.80
CA GLY A 52 8.38 11.20 0.64
C GLY A 52 7.50 12.35 0.13
N SER A 53 8.13 13.30 -0.55
CA SER A 53 7.45 14.45 -1.18
C SER A 53 6.51 14.05 -2.33
N TYR A 54 6.60 12.79 -2.78
CA TYR A 54 5.87 12.26 -3.94
C TYR A 54 4.84 11.20 -3.58
N GLY A 55 4.48 11.10 -2.30
CA GLY A 55 3.63 10.01 -1.82
C GLY A 55 4.41 8.70 -1.64
N VAL A 56 3.81 7.75 -0.93
CA VAL A 56 4.44 6.45 -0.62
C VAL A 56 3.91 5.31 -1.49
N VAL A 57 2.72 5.47 -2.08
CA VAL A 57 2.13 4.51 -3.01
C VAL A 57 1.68 5.22 -4.29
N HIS A 58 2.16 4.76 -5.43
CA HIS A 58 1.75 5.25 -6.73
C HIS A 58 0.86 4.20 -7.42
N ILE A 59 -0.42 4.48 -7.54
CA ILE A 59 -1.34 3.66 -8.33
C ILE A 59 -1.25 4.10 -9.78
N ILE A 60 -0.89 3.16 -10.63
CA ILE A 60 -0.71 3.34 -12.07
C ILE A 60 -1.87 2.64 -12.76
N GLY A 61 -2.75 3.42 -13.36
CA GLY A 61 -3.88 2.88 -14.11
C GLY A 61 -3.48 2.39 -15.49
N ILE A 62 -3.99 1.24 -15.86
CA ILE A 62 -3.89 0.72 -17.21
C ILE A 62 -5.16 1.13 -17.94
N ASP A 63 -4.99 1.95 -18.98
CA ASP A 63 -6.09 2.36 -19.86
C ASP A 63 -6.02 1.55 -21.15
N PRO A 64 -6.92 0.57 -21.36
CA PRO A 64 -6.94 -0.21 -22.60
C PRO A 64 -7.20 0.61 -23.85
N SER A 65 -7.80 1.82 -23.72
CA SER A 65 -8.05 2.73 -24.84
C SER A 65 -6.84 3.58 -25.22
N ASN A 66 -5.88 3.75 -24.30
CA ASN A 66 -4.61 4.46 -24.54
C ASN A 66 -3.42 3.71 -23.89
N PRO A 67 -3.06 2.52 -24.39
CA PRO A 67 -1.96 1.74 -23.79
C PRO A 67 -0.58 2.38 -24.01
N GLU A 68 -0.43 3.18 -25.05
CA GLU A 68 0.87 3.70 -25.47
C GLU A 68 1.46 4.72 -24.50
N GLY A 69 0.64 5.52 -23.81
CA GLY A 69 1.10 6.50 -22.84
C GLY A 69 1.89 5.84 -21.69
N LEU A 70 1.33 4.80 -21.09
CA LEU A 70 1.98 4.04 -20.03
C LEU A 70 3.17 3.24 -20.56
N LYS A 71 3.03 2.60 -21.72
CA LYS A 71 4.08 1.79 -22.33
C LYS A 71 5.31 2.62 -22.68
N ALA A 72 5.14 3.82 -23.21
CA ALA A 72 6.24 4.73 -23.50
C ALA A 72 7.00 5.17 -22.23
N TYR A 73 6.30 5.29 -21.10
CA TYR A 73 6.89 5.76 -19.85
C TYR A 73 7.52 4.65 -18.99
N LEU A 74 6.84 3.51 -18.82
CA LEU A 74 7.26 2.43 -17.93
C LEU A 74 7.44 1.07 -18.62
N GLY A 75 7.35 1.01 -19.95
CA GLY A 75 7.42 -0.24 -20.68
C GLY A 75 6.13 -1.07 -20.59
N ASP A 76 6.10 -2.14 -21.36
CA ASP A 76 4.97 -3.06 -21.43
C ASP A 76 5.02 -4.11 -20.33
N ARG A 77 3.84 -4.62 -19.94
CA ARG A 77 3.68 -5.75 -19.01
C ARG A 77 2.53 -6.64 -19.42
N ASP A 78 2.71 -7.93 -19.26
CA ASP A 78 1.63 -8.90 -19.39
C ASP A 78 0.60 -8.69 -18.28
N LEU A 79 -0.67 -8.51 -18.66
CA LEU A 79 -1.80 -8.29 -17.73
C LEU A 79 -1.99 -9.47 -16.78
N SER A 80 -1.60 -10.68 -17.17
CA SER A 80 -1.66 -11.87 -16.29
C SER A 80 -0.73 -11.78 -15.08
N THR A 81 0.27 -10.87 -15.11
CA THR A 81 1.23 -10.68 -14.02
C THR A 81 0.83 -9.60 -13.01
N LEU A 82 -0.36 -9.01 -13.13
CA LEU A 82 -0.81 -7.87 -12.31
C LEU A 82 -1.43 -8.27 -10.98
N ASN A 83 -1.04 -9.40 -10.42
CA ASN A 83 -1.51 -9.88 -9.13
C ASN A 83 -0.33 -10.30 -8.26
N GLY A 84 -0.37 -9.89 -6.98
CA GLY A 84 0.66 -10.21 -6.00
C GLY A 84 1.95 -9.45 -6.22
N THR A 85 3.00 -9.87 -5.55
CA THR A 85 4.29 -9.15 -5.49
C THR A 85 5.46 -9.91 -6.12
N GLY A 86 5.21 -11.11 -6.66
CA GLY A 86 6.27 -11.95 -7.24
C GLY A 86 7.28 -12.38 -6.16
N THR A 87 8.56 -12.02 -6.34
CA THR A 87 9.62 -12.32 -5.35
C THR A 87 9.62 -11.37 -4.15
N VAL A 88 8.92 -10.25 -4.21
CA VAL A 88 8.73 -9.36 -3.05
C VAL A 88 7.60 -9.92 -2.21
N ASP A 89 7.88 -10.34 -0.98
CA ASP A 89 6.89 -10.98 -0.09
C ASP A 89 5.83 -9.99 0.40
N HIS A 90 6.25 -8.86 0.96
CA HIS A 90 5.35 -7.84 1.51
C HIS A 90 5.95 -6.44 1.52
N MET A 91 5.09 -5.44 1.73
CA MET A 91 5.44 -4.05 2.02
C MET A 91 5.12 -3.76 3.47
N ALA A 92 6.10 -3.33 4.26
CA ALA A 92 5.93 -3.09 5.69
C ALA A 92 5.89 -1.59 6.02
N PHE A 93 4.94 -1.22 6.89
CA PHE A 93 4.80 0.12 7.46
C PHE A 93 4.84 0.05 8.99
N THR A 94 5.37 1.08 9.63
CA THR A 94 5.12 1.31 11.05
C THR A 94 3.72 1.88 11.23
N ALA A 95 3.05 1.47 12.30
CA ALA A 95 1.70 1.91 12.62
C ALA A 95 1.50 2.08 14.12
N THR A 96 0.42 2.76 14.49
CA THR A 96 -0.06 2.91 15.87
C THR A 96 -1.57 2.72 15.90
N ASN A 97 -2.11 2.42 17.08
CA ASN A 97 -3.55 2.21 17.31
C ASN A 97 -4.09 0.94 16.63
N VAL A 98 -3.61 -0.21 17.12
CA VAL A 98 -3.98 -1.54 16.61
C VAL A 98 -5.49 -1.79 16.59
N GLU A 99 -6.25 -1.30 17.60
CA GLU A 99 -7.71 -1.49 17.67
C GLU A 99 -8.47 -0.71 16.59
N ASP A 100 -8.01 0.50 16.27
CA ASP A 100 -8.60 1.26 15.16
C ASP A 100 -8.38 0.52 13.82
N MET A 101 -7.20 -0.06 13.65
CA MET A 101 -6.90 -0.83 12.43
C MET A 101 -7.75 -2.10 12.32
N ARG A 102 -7.94 -2.85 13.41
CA ARG A 102 -8.87 -4.00 13.45
C ARG A 102 -10.28 -3.57 13.04
N THR A 103 -10.77 -2.49 13.63
CA THR A 103 -12.09 -1.95 13.32
C THR A 103 -12.24 -1.58 11.85
N ARG A 104 -11.22 -0.99 11.24
CA ARG A 104 -11.23 -0.64 9.82
C ARG A 104 -11.24 -1.87 8.92
N LEU A 105 -10.36 -2.83 9.19
CA LEU A 105 -10.28 -4.07 8.41
C LEU A 105 -11.60 -4.85 8.47
N ASP A 106 -12.19 -4.96 9.66
CA ASP A 106 -13.49 -5.63 9.86
C ASP A 106 -14.62 -4.91 9.14
N ARG A 107 -14.67 -3.58 9.25
CA ARG A 107 -15.67 -2.75 8.56
C ARG A 107 -15.62 -2.92 7.05
N HIS A 108 -14.42 -3.00 6.49
CA HIS A 108 -14.22 -3.15 5.04
C HIS A 108 -14.14 -4.61 4.60
N LYS A 109 -14.35 -5.56 5.55
CA LYS A 109 -14.32 -7.01 5.28
C LYS A 109 -13.00 -7.48 4.64
N VAL A 110 -11.90 -6.88 5.06
CA VAL A 110 -10.55 -7.27 4.64
C VAL A 110 -10.05 -8.35 5.59
N PRO A 111 -9.84 -9.58 5.13
CA PRO A 111 -9.25 -10.63 5.96
C PRO A 111 -7.84 -10.27 6.39
N TYR A 112 -7.49 -10.54 7.63
CA TYR A 112 -6.15 -10.29 8.14
C TYR A 112 -5.72 -11.37 9.14
N ARG A 113 -4.42 -11.46 9.37
CA ARG A 113 -3.82 -12.28 10.41
C ARG A 113 -2.90 -11.44 11.28
N GLU A 114 -2.72 -11.85 12.51
CA GLU A 114 -1.90 -11.15 13.47
C GLU A 114 -0.89 -12.08 14.14
N ARG A 115 0.21 -11.50 14.60
CA ARG A 115 1.15 -12.16 15.51
C ARG A 115 1.92 -11.12 16.33
N THR A 116 2.39 -11.51 17.51
CA THR A 116 3.34 -10.72 18.28
C THR A 116 4.73 -11.32 18.15
N VAL A 117 5.74 -10.49 18.01
CA VAL A 117 7.16 -10.86 17.99
C VAL A 117 7.83 -10.23 19.22
N PRO A 118 7.86 -10.94 20.37
CA PRO A 118 8.33 -10.37 21.64
C PRO A 118 9.78 -9.87 21.58
N SER A 119 10.64 -10.59 20.87
CA SER A 119 12.05 -10.23 20.71
C SER A 119 12.29 -8.88 20.03
N LEU A 120 11.31 -8.40 19.25
CA LEU A 120 11.36 -7.12 18.58
C LEU A 120 10.46 -6.06 19.23
N GLY A 121 9.64 -6.44 20.22
CA GLY A 121 8.68 -5.56 20.87
C GLY A 121 7.58 -5.07 19.91
N ILE A 122 7.23 -5.85 18.90
CA ILE A 122 6.23 -5.49 17.90
C ILE A 122 5.06 -6.48 17.84
N HIS A 123 3.90 -5.94 17.50
CA HIS A 123 2.73 -6.69 17.07
C HIS A 123 2.50 -6.45 15.58
N GLN A 124 2.32 -7.50 14.81
CA GLN A 124 2.23 -7.46 13.36
C GLN A 124 0.82 -7.80 12.88
N MET A 125 0.33 -7.07 11.91
CA MET A 125 -0.86 -7.40 11.13
C MET A 125 -0.49 -7.58 9.66
N PHE A 126 -1.08 -8.58 9.01
CA PHE A 126 -0.87 -8.87 7.59
C PHE A 126 -2.20 -8.98 6.88
N PHE A 127 -2.34 -8.29 5.77
CA PHE A 127 -3.52 -8.31 4.90
C PHE A 127 -3.13 -7.95 3.48
N GLU A 128 -4.05 -8.11 2.53
CA GLU A 128 -3.78 -7.84 1.12
C GLU A 128 -4.57 -6.64 0.62
N ASP A 129 -3.95 -5.88 -0.27
CA ASP A 129 -4.63 -4.86 -1.05
C ASP A 129 -5.44 -5.49 -2.21
N PRO A 130 -6.26 -4.71 -2.97
CA PRO A 130 -7.03 -5.26 -4.09
C PRO A 130 -6.21 -5.89 -5.22
N SER A 131 -4.93 -5.59 -5.32
CA SER A 131 -3.98 -6.20 -6.27
C SER A 131 -3.24 -7.40 -5.69
N GLN A 132 -3.63 -7.88 -4.49
CA GLN A 132 -2.98 -8.98 -3.76
C GLN A 132 -1.53 -8.65 -3.36
N VAL A 133 -1.24 -7.37 -3.15
CA VAL A 133 0.00 -6.94 -2.51
C VAL A 133 -0.14 -7.12 -1.01
N THR A 134 0.73 -7.94 -0.43
CA THR A 134 0.73 -8.16 1.01
C THR A 134 1.26 -6.92 1.73
N ILE A 135 0.46 -6.40 2.64
CA ILE A 135 0.80 -5.30 3.54
C ILE A 135 1.09 -5.87 4.92
N GLU A 136 2.20 -5.46 5.51
CA GLU A 136 2.54 -5.69 6.92
C GLU A 136 2.45 -4.37 7.68
N LEU A 137 1.76 -4.36 8.81
CA LEU A 137 1.80 -3.24 9.75
C LEU A 137 2.49 -3.67 11.04
N ASN A 138 3.45 -2.87 11.50
CA ASN A 138 4.20 -3.08 12.72
C ASN A 138 3.78 -2.06 13.78
N PHE A 139 3.09 -2.53 14.81
CA PHE A 139 2.64 -1.76 15.97
C PHE A 139 3.54 -2.02 17.17
N PRO A 140 3.64 -1.10 18.15
CA PRO A 140 4.20 -1.42 19.45
C PRO A 140 3.45 -2.59 20.10
N ALA A 141 4.18 -3.59 20.63
CA ALA A 141 3.58 -4.82 21.15
C ALA A 141 2.62 -4.56 22.33
N GLU A 142 2.89 -3.52 23.13
CA GLU A 142 2.05 -3.14 24.26
C GLU A 142 0.64 -2.69 23.85
N GLU A 143 0.43 -2.24 22.63
CA GLU A 143 -0.91 -1.86 22.15
C GLU A 143 -1.83 -3.08 22.02
N ALA A 144 -1.29 -4.23 21.60
CA ALA A 144 -2.07 -5.46 21.46
C ALA A 144 -2.39 -6.11 22.82
N GLN A 145 -1.63 -5.81 23.87
CA GLN A 145 -1.83 -6.36 25.22
C GLN A 145 -2.92 -5.62 26.00
N ARG A 146 -3.20 -4.36 25.67
CA ARG A 146 -4.20 -3.53 26.36
C ARG A 146 -5.65 -3.86 25.98
N ALA A 147 -5.85 -4.64 24.92
CA ALA A 147 -7.16 -5.01 24.38
C ALA A 147 -7.70 -6.35 24.90
N ALA A 148 -6.98 -7.00 25.84
CA ALA A 148 -7.37 -8.26 26.44
C ALA A 148 -8.13 -8.06 27.77
#